data_d2d2f6420ae3e130253106821a768557
#
_entry.id   d2d2f6420ae3e130253106821a768557
#
_cell.length_a   1.000
_cell.length_b   1.000
_cell.length_c   1.000
_cell.angle_alpha   90.00
_cell.angle_beta   90.00
_cell.angle_gamma   90.00
#
_symmetry.space_group_name_H-M   'P 1'
#
loop_
_entity.id
_entity.type
_entity.pdbx_description
1 polymer ?
#
loop_
_entity_poly.entity_id
_entity_poly.type
_entity_poly.pdbx_seq_one_letter_code
_entity_poly.pdbx_strand_id
1 'polypeptide(L)'
;MLIYKCLYFRSFLKVIHNLRIKSSFNREPITEKSILGTELLFLTKKQDRMKNLCILILVSFFISCQEKSTNPDIALIQKAQLIHMKTLTLDTHDDINVKNFTDSLNYSMDTDTQVNLPKMERGGLDVAWFIVYTGQGELNAEGYEKAAANAQAKFEAIHRLVDQYEPNKIGLAHSRASLDSLRKIGKRAAMIGVENAYPLGENLSEVKRYYDLGARYMSLAHNGHNQFSDSNTGEFDGSTKHNGISELGKRVIDSMNYYGIMVDLSHPSKESIRQTIAHSKAPVIASHSSARALSDHPRNLDDEQLEWIKEKGGVVQTVALALFVNKEKHEKYKAAWEALEDKTDTLALEALKKKTPPVDISDFVDHIDYIKNKIGIDHVGISSDFDGGGGVEGWKDASETFNVTLELVKRGYTKEEIAKIWSGNLLRVLDEVEAVAAQLQAN
;
A
#
# COMPACT_ATOMS: atom_id res chain seq x y z
N MET A 1 -6.81 7.75 29.38
CA MET A 1 -6.03 7.42 30.59
C MET A 1 -4.52 7.38 30.37
N LEU A 2 -3.99 6.99 29.19
CA LEU A 2 -2.54 6.99 28.88
C LEU A 2 -1.94 8.40 28.73
N ILE A 3 -2.66 9.35 28.17
CA ILE A 3 -2.19 10.74 27.93
C ILE A 3 -1.93 11.48 29.24
N TYR A 4 -2.74 11.22 30.28
CA TYR A 4 -2.52 11.80 31.61
C TYR A 4 -1.28 11.24 32.33
N LYS A 5 -0.88 9.98 32.06
CA LYS A 5 0.33 9.39 32.66
C LYS A 5 1.63 9.92 32.04
N CYS A 6 1.64 10.25 30.74
CA CYS A 6 2.82 10.88 30.08
C CYS A 6 3.07 12.32 30.52
N LEU A 7 2.03 13.09 30.83
CA LEU A 7 2.16 14.46 31.33
C LEU A 7 2.73 14.51 32.75
N TYR A 8 2.37 13.56 33.60
CA TYR A 8 2.93 13.44 34.96
C TYR A 8 4.41 13.06 34.95
N PHE A 9 4.85 12.23 34.01
CA PHE A 9 6.25 11.81 33.88
C PHE A 9 7.18 12.96 33.43
N ARG A 10 6.73 13.83 32.53
CA ARG A 10 7.48 15.05 32.13
C ARG A 10 7.61 16.05 33.28
N SER A 11 6.60 16.18 34.12
CA SER A 11 6.64 17.04 35.28
C SER A 11 7.56 16.51 36.39
N PHE A 12 7.62 15.18 36.56
CA PHE A 12 8.48 14.52 37.53
C PHE A 12 9.98 14.60 37.14
N LEU A 13 10.31 14.46 35.85
CA LEU A 13 11.68 14.65 35.36
C LEU A 13 12.17 16.11 35.50
N LYS A 14 11.30 17.11 35.37
CA LYS A 14 11.64 18.52 35.66
C LYS A 14 11.96 18.76 37.12
N VAL A 15 11.30 18.08 38.05
CA VAL A 15 11.56 18.17 39.50
C VAL A 15 12.92 17.58 39.86
N ILE A 16 13.28 16.42 39.24
CA ILE A 16 14.60 15.81 39.47
C ILE A 16 15.73 16.66 38.87
N HIS A 17 15.51 17.27 37.70
CA HIS A 17 16.50 18.18 37.09
C HIS A 17 16.73 19.43 37.95
N ASN A 18 15.68 20.02 38.55
CA ASN A 18 15.78 21.17 39.42
C ASN A 18 16.44 20.85 40.79
N LEU A 19 16.32 19.63 41.30
CA LEU A 19 17.02 19.19 42.53
C LEU A 19 18.53 18.99 42.32
N ARG A 20 19.01 18.74 41.08
CA ARG A 20 20.44 18.63 40.77
C ARG A 20 21.14 19.99 40.66
N ILE A 21 20.44 21.07 40.42
CA ILE A 21 21.00 22.42 40.22
C ILE A 21 21.19 23.18 41.55
N LYS A 22 20.54 22.76 42.63
CA LYS A 22 20.66 23.44 43.95
C LYS A 22 21.76 22.94 44.86
N SER A 23 22.60 22.01 44.45
CA SER A 23 23.71 21.45 45.28
C SER A 23 25.13 21.97 44.95
N SER A 24 25.21 23.01 44.14
CA SER A 24 26.49 23.62 43.77
C SER A 24 26.53 25.11 44.08
N PHE A 25 26.61 25.48 45.36
CA PHE A 25 27.16 26.79 45.78
C PHE A 25 27.53 26.78 47.27
N ASN A 26 28.74 27.27 47.53
CA ASN A 26 29.38 27.67 48.80
C ASN A 26 30.31 26.62 49.46
N ARG A 27 31.60 26.79 49.19
CA ARG A 27 32.70 26.40 50.07
C ARG A 27 33.33 27.69 50.62
N GLU A 28 33.34 27.83 51.94
CA GLU A 28 34.35 28.51 52.68
C GLU A 28 34.88 27.63 53.83
N PRO A 29 36.13 27.76 54.28
CA PRO A 29 36.80 26.75 55.07
C PRO A 29 36.67 27.01 56.57
N ILE A 30 36.21 26.01 57.33
CA ILE A 30 36.34 25.98 58.77
C ILE A 30 36.96 24.64 59.17
N THR A 31 38.12 24.78 59.78
CA THR A 31 38.88 23.74 60.49
C THR A 31 38.16 23.35 61.75
N GLU A 32 37.77 22.05 61.90
CA GLU A 32 37.79 21.36 63.20
C GLU A 32 37.63 19.85 62.99
N LYS A 33 38.53 19.12 63.58
CA LYS A 33 38.63 17.66 63.55
C LYS A 33 37.67 17.02 64.54
N SER A 34 37.19 15.84 64.13
CA SER A 34 36.64 14.79 64.99
C SER A 34 35.26 15.01 65.59
N ILE A 35 34.25 14.72 64.84
CA ILE A 35 32.95 14.06 65.24
C ILE A 35 32.13 13.68 63.97
N LEU A 36 32.56 14.07 62.76
CA LEU A 36 31.79 13.93 61.53
C LEU A 36 31.82 12.55 60.86
N GLY A 37 32.63 11.60 61.34
CA GLY A 37 32.83 10.31 60.62
C GLY A 37 31.64 9.36 60.71
N THR A 38 30.90 9.37 61.81
CA THR A 38 29.82 8.41 62.06
C THR A 38 28.48 8.93 61.49
N GLU A 39 28.17 10.22 61.52
CA GLU A 39 26.96 10.75 60.92
C GLU A 39 26.99 10.77 59.37
N LEU A 40 28.16 11.05 58.80
CA LEU A 40 28.33 11.01 57.34
C LEU A 40 28.17 9.59 56.78
N LEU A 41 28.63 8.56 57.54
CA LEU A 41 28.46 7.14 57.17
C LEU A 41 27.00 6.68 57.30
N PHE A 42 26.26 7.24 58.26
CA PHE A 42 24.83 6.96 58.44
C PHE A 42 23.99 7.65 57.35
N LEU A 43 24.32 8.85 56.93
CA LEU A 43 23.62 9.57 55.85
C LEU A 43 23.89 8.94 54.48
N THR A 44 25.10 8.51 54.20
CA THR A 44 25.42 7.82 52.93
C THR A 44 24.74 6.46 52.86
N LYS A 45 24.74 5.64 53.93
CA LYS A 45 24.02 4.36 53.98
C LYS A 45 22.47 4.56 53.87
N LYS A 46 21.94 5.63 54.40
CA LYS A 46 20.49 5.95 54.27
C LYS A 46 20.15 6.41 52.85
N GLN A 47 21.04 7.15 52.21
CA GLN A 47 20.86 7.61 50.84
C GLN A 47 20.97 6.45 49.81
N ASP A 48 21.89 5.50 50.04
CA ASP A 48 22.03 4.29 49.19
C ASP A 48 20.85 3.31 49.39
N ARG A 49 20.32 3.18 50.61
CA ARG A 49 19.08 2.41 50.87
C ARG A 49 17.87 3.03 50.19
N MET A 50 17.75 4.36 50.20
CA MET A 50 16.67 5.05 49.49
C MET A 50 16.79 4.93 47.96
N LYS A 51 18.02 5.01 47.40
CA LYS A 51 18.26 4.78 45.98
C LYS A 51 17.89 3.34 45.57
N ASN A 52 18.31 2.35 46.36
CA ASN A 52 17.96 0.96 46.07
C ASN A 52 16.47 0.66 46.23
N LEU A 53 15.81 1.31 47.19
CA LEU A 53 14.34 1.22 47.34
C LEU A 53 13.60 1.89 46.18
N CYS A 54 14.08 3.03 45.69
CA CYS A 54 13.52 3.69 44.48
C CYS A 54 13.76 2.88 43.22
N ILE A 55 14.92 2.19 43.07
CA ILE A 55 15.20 1.30 41.95
C ILE A 55 14.30 0.06 42.03
N LEU A 56 14.11 -0.54 43.21
CA LEU A 56 13.20 -1.67 43.41
C LEU A 56 11.73 -1.32 43.11
N ILE A 57 11.29 -0.12 43.53
CA ILE A 57 9.94 0.39 43.22
C ILE A 57 9.81 0.67 41.71
N LEU A 58 10.82 1.23 41.04
CA LEU A 58 10.84 1.41 39.59
C LEU A 58 10.82 0.08 38.85
N VAL A 59 11.60 -0.91 39.27
CA VAL A 59 11.62 -2.25 38.67
C VAL A 59 10.28 -2.97 38.88
N SER A 60 9.68 -2.86 40.09
CA SER A 60 8.34 -3.43 40.34
C SER A 60 7.23 -2.72 39.52
N PHE A 61 7.35 -1.43 39.24
CA PHE A 61 6.45 -0.71 38.32
C PHE A 61 6.62 -1.15 36.86
N PHE A 62 7.84 -1.48 36.41
CA PHE A 62 8.07 -2.02 35.07
C PHE A 62 7.59 -3.47 34.93
N ILE A 63 7.66 -4.29 35.98
CA ILE A 63 7.17 -5.67 35.99
C ILE A 63 5.63 -5.70 36.07
N SER A 64 5.00 -4.72 36.74
CA SER A 64 3.53 -4.59 36.83
C SER A 64 2.84 -4.08 35.56
N CYS A 65 3.60 -3.60 34.55
CA CYS A 65 3.04 -3.13 33.29
C CYS A 65 2.96 -4.21 32.17
N GLN A 66 3.25 -5.44 32.47
CA GLN A 66 2.91 -6.60 31.63
C GLN A 66 1.68 -7.32 32.14
N GLU A 67 0.60 -6.62 32.47
CA GLU A 67 -0.71 -7.25 32.43
C GLU A 67 -0.97 -7.65 30.97
N LYS A 68 -0.82 -8.95 30.68
CA LYS A 68 -1.41 -9.56 29.47
C LYS A 68 -2.90 -9.17 29.52
N SER A 69 -3.33 -8.31 28.60
CA SER A 69 -4.75 -8.01 28.45
C SER A 69 -5.50 -9.34 28.42
N THR A 70 -6.38 -9.55 29.39
CA THR A 70 -7.25 -10.75 29.47
C THR A 70 -8.36 -10.68 28.44
N ASN A 71 -8.53 -9.53 27.73
CA ASN A 71 -9.47 -9.36 26.64
C ASN A 71 -8.81 -9.87 25.34
N PRO A 72 -9.32 -10.97 24.74
CA PRO A 72 -8.78 -11.56 23.52
C PRO A 72 -8.72 -10.58 22.34
N ASP A 73 -9.67 -9.63 22.25
CA ASP A 73 -9.70 -8.62 21.18
C ASP A 73 -8.52 -7.64 21.28
N ILE A 74 -8.18 -7.21 22.51
CA ILE A 74 -7.04 -6.31 22.70
C ILE A 74 -5.71 -7.03 22.37
N ALA A 75 -5.57 -8.28 22.76
CA ALA A 75 -4.38 -9.07 22.46
C ALA A 75 -4.23 -9.29 20.94
N LEU A 76 -5.33 -9.51 20.23
CA LEU A 76 -5.37 -9.67 18.79
C LEU A 76 -4.95 -8.37 18.06
N ILE A 77 -5.51 -7.23 18.47
CA ILE A 77 -5.15 -5.91 17.93
C ILE A 77 -3.66 -5.62 18.16
N GLN A 78 -3.13 -5.87 19.36
CA GLN A 78 -1.71 -5.69 19.65
C GLN A 78 -0.83 -6.58 18.78
N LYS A 79 -1.21 -7.84 18.57
CA LYS A 79 -0.52 -8.76 17.65
C LYS A 79 -0.51 -8.20 16.24
N ALA A 80 -1.66 -7.74 15.73
CA ALA A 80 -1.79 -7.16 14.40
C ALA A 80 -0.94 -5.90 14.24
N GLN A 81 -0.90 -5.00 15.23
CA GLN A 81 -0.06 -3.81 15.24
C GLN A 81 1.43 -4.15 15.14
N LEU A 82 1.90 -5.15 15.89
CA LEU A 82 3.29 -5.59 15.86
C LEU A 82 3.68 -6.20 14.51
N ILE A 83 2.77 -6.91 13.86
CA ILE A 83 2.97 -7.49 12.53
C ILE A 83 3.00 -6.36 11.50
N HIS A 84 2.00 -5.47 11.52
CA HIS A 84 1.87 -4.35 10.58
C HIS A 84 3.11 -3.45 10.58
N MET A 85 3.59 -3.01 11.74
CA MET A 85 4.78 -2.17 11.88
C MET A 85 6.08 -2.81 11.36
N LYS A 86 6.15 -4.15 11.28
CA LYS A 86 7.33 -4.89 10.80
C LYS A 86 7.22 -5.30 9.35
N THR A 87 6.01 -5.33 8.81
CA THR A 87 5.73 -5.67 7.42
C THR A 87 5.98 -4.45 6.54
N LEU A 88 6.60 -4.64 5.39
CA LEU A 88 6.61 -3.64 4.33
C LEU A 88 5.23 -3.68 3.68
N THR A 89 4.40 -2.69 3.94
CA THR A 89 3.06 -2.56 3.35
C THR A 89 3.14 -1.86 2.01
N LEU A 90 2.49 -2.42 1.00
CA LEU A 90 2.57 -1.95 -0.37
C LEU A 90 1.20 -2.04 -1.03
N ASP A 91 0.73 -0.93 -1.59
CA ASP A 91 -0.45 -0.87 -2.44
C ASP A 91 -0.01 -0.77 -3.89
N THR A 92 -0.60 -1.60 -4.76
CA THR A 92 -0.17 -1.71 -6.16
C THR A 92 -0.87 -0.78 -7.13
N HIS A 93 -1.95 -0.11 -6.71
CA HIS A 93 -2.71 0.73 -7.63
C HIS A 93 -3.40 1.87 -6.91
N ASP A 94 -2.80 3.05 -7.02
CA ASP A 94 -3.28 4.30 -6.46
C ASP A 94 -3.35 5.35 -7.58
N ASP A 95 -4.56 5.70 -8.03
CA ASP A 95 -4.74 6.68 -9.09
C ASP A 95 -4.38 8.09 -8.64
N ILE A 96 -3.97 8.92 -9.61
CA ILE A 96 -3.68 10.33 -9.35
C ILE A 96 -4.44 11.24 -10.30
N ASN A 97 -4.80 12.41 -9.78
CA ASN A 97 -5.31 13.52 -10.58
C ASN A 97 -4.27 14.64 -10.59
N VAL A 98 -3.74 15.00 -11.78
CA VAL A 98 -2.71 16.04 -11.91
C VAL A 98 -3.13 17.40 -11.37
N LYS A 99 -4.45 17.67 -11.27
CA LYS A 99 -4.98 18.90 -10.64
C LYS A 99 -4.64 18.99 -9.15
N ASN A 100 -4.34 17.87 -8.50
CA ASN A 100 -3.93 17.78 -7.10
C ASN A 100 -2.39 17.77 -6.94
N PHE A 101 -1.64 18.28 -7.94
CA PHE A 101 -0.18 18.36 -7.90
C PHE A 101 0.29 19.78 -8.23
N THR A 102 -0.19 20.75 -7.43
CA THR A 102 0.19 22.16 -7.47
C THR A 102 0.88 22.56 -6.17
N ASP A 103 1.53 23.71 -6.12
CA ASP A 103 2.18 24.22 -4.91
C ASP A 103 1.19 24.44 -3.75
N SER A 104 -0.09 24.75 -4.06
CA SER A 104 -1.14 25.02 -3.07
C SER A 104 -2.01 23.81 -2.74
N LEU A 105 -1.96 22.73 -3.54
CA LEU A 105 -2.72 21.51 -3.35
C LEU A 105 -1.93 20.33 -3.91
N ASN A 106 -1.41 19.47 -3.05
CA ASN A 106 -0.66 18.29 -3.49
C ASN A 106 -0.70 17.16 -2.44
N TYR A 107 -0.19 15.99 -2.80
CA TYR A 107 -0.25 14.78 -1.99
C TYR A 107 0.69 14.77 -0.75
N SER A 108 1.47 15.83 -0.53
CA SER A 108 2.14 16.04 0.76
C SER A 108 1.20 16.58 1.84
N MET A 109 0.00 17.02 1.44
CA MET A 109 -1.03 17.63 2.30
C MET A 109 -2.13 16.60 2.62
N ASP A 110 -2.82 16.81 3.75
CA ASP A 110 -4.02 16.04 4.11
C ASP A 110 -5.23 16.55 3.31
N THR A 111 -5.53 15.86 2.23
CA THR A 111 -6.55 16.21 1.24
C THR A 111 -7.70 15.21 1.27
N ASP A 112 -8.77 15.49 0.51
CA ASP A 112 -9.91 14.57 0.37
C ASP A 112 -9.60 13.35 -0.52
N THR A 113 -8.42 13.28 -1.17
CA THR A 113 -7.99 12.10 -1.94
C THR A 113 -7.87 10.88 -1.04
N GLN A 114 -8.13 9.68 -1.58
CA GLN A 114 -8.04 8.44 -0.80
C GLN A 114 -6.58 8.09 -0.47
N VAL A 115 -5.62 8.49 -1.31
CA VAL A 115 -4.19 8.35 -1.04
C VAL A 115 -3.51 9.71 -0.99
N ASN A 116 -2.75 9.98 0.07
CA ASN A 116 -1.83 11.10 0.23
C ASN A 116 -0.86 10.77 1.37
N LEU A 117 0.23 11.49 1.47
CA LEU A 117 1.30 11.18 2.42
C LEU A 117 0.84 11.16 3.89
N PRO A 118 0.06 12.14 4.40
CA PRO A 118 -0.49 12.07 5.76
C PRO A 118 -1.38 10.85 6.02
N LYS A 119 -2.19 10.41 5.05
CA LYS A 119 -3.01 9.19 5.17
C LYS A 119 -2.15 7.92 5.15
N MET A 120 -1.14 7.85 4.26
CA MET A 120 -0.14 6.78 4.29
C MET A 120 0.57 6.70 5.64
N GLU A 121 0.92 7.85 6.24
CA GLU A 121 1.54 7.92 7.57
C GLU A 121 0.62 7.39 8.67
N ARG A 122 -0.66 7.77 8.67
CA ARG A 122 -1.63 7.32 9.67
C ARG A 122 -1.95 5.84 9.58
N GLY A 123 -2.12 5.33 8.36
CA GLY A 123 -2.47 3.93 8.13
C GLY A 123 -1.29 2.97 8.12
N GLY A 124 -0.06 3.50 8.11
CA GLY A 124 1.16 2.69 8.03
C GLY A 124 1.35 2.06 6.66
N LEU A 125 0.96 2.74 5.57
CA LEU A 125 1.28 2.34 4.20
C LEU A 125 2.69 2.84 3.85
N ASP A 126 3.60 1.93 3.54
CA ASP A 126 5.00 2.25 3.26
C ASP A 126 5.25 2.59 1.80
N VAL A 127 4.55 1.91 0.87
CA VAL A 127 4.74 2.03 -0.57
C VAL A 127 3.40 2.21 -1.27
N ALA A 128 3.28 3.26 -2.08
CA ALA A 128 2.16 3.48 -2.99
C ALA A 128 2.64 3.41 -4.45
N TRP A 129 1.94 2.64 -5.28
CA TRP A 129 2.14 2.66 -6.72
C TRP A 129 1.22 3.70 -7.33
N PHE A 130 1.76 4.88 -7.64
CA PHE A 130 1.03 5.94 -8.30
C PHE A 130 0.89 5.67 -9.79
N ILE A 131 -0.33 5.85 -10.30
CA ILE A 131 -0.71 5.35 -11.62
C ILE A 131 -0.70 6.43 -12.67
N VAL A 132 0.05 6.16 -13.74
CA VAL A 132 -0.02 6.90 -14.98
C VAL A 132 -1.13 6.28 -15.84
N TYR A 133 -2.38 6.57 -15.44
CA TYR A 133 -3.57 6.17 -16.17
C TYR A 133 -3.87 7.13 -17.32
N THR A 134 -4.25 6.58 -18.48
CA THR A 134 -4.78 7.34 -19.60
C THR A 134 -6.00 6.63 -20.19
N GLY A 135 -7.12 7.34 -20.24
CA GLY A 135 -8.35 6.84 -20.85
C GLY A 135 -8.16 6.50 -22.33
N GLN A 136 -8.93 5.52 -22.80
CA GLN A 136 -8.94 5.14 -24.22
C GLN A 136 -9.57 6.26 -25.05
N GLY A 137 -8.86 6.68 -26.09
CA GLY A 137 -9.32 7.64 -27.11
C GLY A 137 -9.31 7.02 -28.52
N GLU A 138 -9.37 7.89 -29.53
CA GLU A 138 -9.32 7.50 -30.93
C GLU A 138 -7.97 6.89 -31.29
N LEU A 139 -7.96 5.83 -32.11
CA LEU A 139 -6.76 5.15 -32.59
C LEU A 139 -6.17 5.86 -33.80
N ASN A 140 -5.73 7.11 -33.59
CA ASN A 140 -5.10 7.95 -34.61
C ASN A 140 -4.03 8.86 -33.97
N ALA A 141 -3.29 9.57 -34.81
CA ALA A 141 -2.18 10.41 -34.35
C ALA A 141 -2.58 11.46 -33.30
N GLU A 142 -3.73 12.12 -33.48
CA GLU A 142 -4.24 13.14 -32.54
C GLU A 142 -4.62 12.53 -31.18
N GLY A 143 -5.26 11.34 -31.20
CA GLY A 143 -5.62 10.59 -29.98
C GLY A 143 -4.36 10.16 -29.22
N TYR A 144 -3.36 9.64 -29.92
CA TYR A 144 -2.08 9.24 -29.31
C TYR A 144 -1.31 10.42 -28.73
N GLU A 145 -1.27 11.58 -29.42
CA GLU A 145 -0.60 12.79 -28.92
C GLU A 145 -1.26 13.31 -27.62
N LYS A 146 -2.59 13.38 -27.59
CA LYS A 146 -3.33 13.77 -26.37
C LYS A 146 -3.07 12.82 -25.21
N ALA A 147 -3.04 11.52 -25.50
CA ALA A 147 -2.77 10.48 -24.50
C ALA A 147 -1.33 10.57 -23.97
N ALA A 148 -0.35 10.76 -24.87
CA ALA A 148 1.06 10.94 -24.48
C ALA A 148 1.27 12.18 -23.61
N ALA A 149 0.60 13.30 -23.93
CA ALA A 149 0.64 14.51 -23.12
C ALA A 149 0.05 14.29 -21.70
N ASN A 150 -1.07 13.55 -21.58
CA ASN A 150 -1.65 13.19 -20.29
C ASN A 150 -0.70 12.28 -19.48
N ALA A 151 -0.12 11.26 -20.11
CA ALA A 151 0.84 10.37 -19.45
C ALA A 151 2.06 11.14 -18.95
N GLN A 152 2.62 12.04 -19.78
CA GLN A 152 3.75 12.90 -19.40
C GLN A 152 3.42 13.75 -18.18
N ALA A 153 2.25 14.41 -18.16
CA ALA A 153 1.83 15.25 -17.05
C ALA A 153 1.70 14.45 -15.73
N LYS A 154 1.26 13.18 -15.79
CA LYS A 154 1.18 12.31 -14.62
C LYS A 154 2.57 11.87 -14.12
N PHE A 155 3.49 11.50 -15.01
CA PHE A 155 4.89 11.23 -14.62
C PHE A 155 5.50 12.45 -13.92
N GLU A 156 5.36 13.64 -14.51
CA GLU A 156 5.88 14.88 -13.92
C GLU A 156 5.25 15.18 -12.55
N ALA A 157 3.95 14.89 -12.37
CA ALA A 157 3.27 15.09 -11.10
C ALA A 157 3.87 14.20 -10.01
N ILE A 158 4.12 12.92 -10.31
CA ILE A 158 4.73 11.97 -9.36
C ILE A 158 6.16 12.39 -9.02
N HIS A 159 6.95 12.80 -10.03
CA HIS A 159 8.30 13.32 -9.81
C HIS A 159 8.28 14.58 -8.94
N ARG A 160 7.37 15.54 -9.17
CA ARG A 160 7.24 16.73 -8.31
C ARG A 160 6.93 16.37 -6.85
N LEU A 161 6.13 15.34 -6.60
CA LEU A 161 5.86 14.89 -5.23
C LEU A 161 7.15 14.49 -4.49
N VAL A 162 7.98 13.67 -5.15
CA VAL A 162 9.17 13.08 -4.51
C VAL A 162 10.39 13.99 -4.52
N ASP A 163 10.49 14.92 -5.50
CA ASP A 163 11.66 15.76 -5.70
C ASP A 163 11.47 17.21 -5.18
N GLN A 164 10.22 17.70 -5.12
CA GLN A 164 9.94 19.11 -4.81
C GLN A 164 9.02 19.28 -3.60
N TYR A 165 7.87 18.56 -3.53
CA TYR A 165 6.89 18.83 -2.50
C TYR A 165 7.27 18.23 -1.14
N GLU A 166 7.73 16.96 -1.10
CA GLU A 166 8.11 16.33 0.17
C GLU A 166 9.30 15.36 0.03
N PRO A 167 10.45 15.82 -0.49
CA PRO A 167 11.62 14.96 -0.72
C PRO A 167 12.21 14.35 0.56
N ASN A 168 11.86 14.89 1.73
CA ASN A 168 12.34 14.38 3.00
C ASN A 168 11.55 13.18 3.54
N LYS A 169 10.30 12.97 3.10
CA LYS A 169 9.42 11.93 3.63
C LYS A 169 9.12 10.82 2.63
N ILE A 170 9.15 11.09 1.33
CA ILE A 170 8.89 10.12 0.27
C ILE A 170 9.99 10.18 -0.78
N GLY A 171 10.26 9.08 -1.44
CA GLY A 171 11.22 9.00 -2.55
C GLY A 171 10.74 8.04 -3.62
N LEU A 172 11.23 8.20 -4.86
CA LEU A 172 10.92 7.29 -5.95
C LEU A 172 11.75 6.01 -5.85
N ALA A 173 11.09 4.86 -5.90
CA ALA A 173 11.74 3.56 -5.92
C ALA A 173 11.52 2.88 -7.28
N HIS A 174 12.55 2.19 -7.76
CA HIS A 174 12.55 1.49 -9.04
C HIS A 174 12.82 -0.01 -8.89
N SER A 175 13.27 -0.45 -7.71
CA SER A 175 13.69 -1.81 -7.43
C SER A 175 13.57 -2.10 -5.93
N ARG A 176 13.68 -3.37 -5.55
CA ARG A 176 13.77 -3.76 -4.14
C ARG A 176 14.91 -3.03 -3.41
N ALA A 177 16.09 -2.91 -4.03
CA ALA A 177 17.24 -2.24 -3.42
C ALA A 177 16.97 -0.76 -3.12
N SER A 178 16.28 -0.04 -4.02
CA SER A 178 15.89 1.35 -3.79
C SER A 178 14.82 1.48 -2.70
N LEU A 179 13.85 0.57 -2.63
CA LEU A 179 12.88 0.49 -1.53
C LEU A 179 13.56 0.31 -0.17
N ASP A 180 14.48 -0.66 -0.08
CA ASP A 180 15.23 -0.93 1.14
C ASP A 180 16.08 0.29 1.57
N SER A 181 16.62 1.02 0.61
CA SER A 181 17.40 2.24 0.86
C SER A 181 16.52 3.36 1.44
N LEU A 182 15.33 3.59 0.87
CA LEU A 182 14.36 4.57 1.38
C LEU A 182 13.88 4.19 2.79
N ARG A 183 13.53 2.92 2.99
CA ARG A 183 13.08 2.40 4.29
C ARG A 183 14.14 2.58 5.38
N LYS A 184 15.42 2.32 5.09
CA LYS A 184 16.53 2.50 6.05
C LYS A 184 16.64 3.92 6.58
N ILE A 185 16.27 4.92 5.77
CA ILE A 185 16.27 6.34 6.17
C ILE A 185 14.92 6.85 6.62
N GLY A 186 13.93 5.94 6.80
CA GLY A 186 12.60 6.25 7.31
C GLY A 186 11.68 6.98 6.33
N LYS A 187 11.97 6.92 5.02
CA LYS A 187 11.10 7.48 3.98
C LYS A 187 10.11 6.43 3.48
N ARG A 188 8.94 6.90 3.05
CA ARG A 188 8.02 6.14 2.23
C ARG A 188 8.49 6.09 0.79
N ALA A 189 7.91 5.20 0.01
CA ALA A 189 8.25 5.07 -1.40
C ALA A 189 7.04 5.31 -2.30
N ALA A 190 7.27 6.05 -3.37
CA ALA A 190 6.45 6.05 -4.56
C ALA A 190 7.05 5.05 -5.56
N MET A 191 6.21 4.26 -6.20
CA MET A 191 6.54 3.49 -7.39
C MET A 191 5.57 3.88 -8.51
N ILE A 192 5.89 3.59 -9.77
CA ILE A 192 5.08 4.02 -10.91
C ILE A 192 4.58 2.82 -11.69
N GLY A 193 3.25 2.72 -11.82
CA GLY A 193 2.56 1.85 -12.75
C GLY A 193 1.99 2.64 -13.92
N VAL A 194 1.90 2.02 -15.08
CA VAL A 194 1.24 2.58 -16.26
C VAL A 194 -0.01 1.78 -16.56
N GLU A 195 -1.14 2.44 -16.53
CA GLU A 195 -2.41 1.82 -16.88
C GLU A 195 -2.87 2.30 -18.25
N ASN A 196 -2.93 1.33 -19.19
CA ASN A 196 -3.16 1.49 -20.60
C ASN A 196 -1.92 1.93 -21.41
N ALA A 197 -1.36 1.01 -22.19
CA ALA A 197 -0.25 1.30 -23.10
C ALA A 197 -0.64 2.22 -24.28
N TYR A 198 -1.91 2.55 -24.46
CA TYR A 198 -2.44 3.39 -25.53
C TYR A 198 -1.61 4.67 -25.81
N PRO A 199 -1.08 5.40 -24.79
CA PRO A 199 -0.23 6.59 -25.01
C PRO A 199 1.09 6.33 -25.75
N LEU A 200 1.54 5.09 -25.86
CA LEU A 200 2.75 4.77 -26.64
C LEU A 200 2.54 5.02 -28.15
N GLY A 201 1.28 5.20 -28.60
CA GLY A 201 0.97 5.25 -30.02
C GLY A 201 1.44 3.95 -30.72
N GLU A 202 2.24 4.07 -31.79
CA GLU A 202 2.90 2.95 -32.48
C GLU A 202 4.42 2.96 -32.30
N ASN A 203 4.91 3.81 -31.39
CA ASN A 203 6.34 4.04 -31.17
C ASN A 203 6.88 3.19 -30.00
N LEU A 204 7.57 2.10 -30.31
CA LEU A 204 8.14 1.21 -29.29
C LEU A 204 9.25 1.85 -28.43
N SER A 205 9.88 2.96 -28.89
CA SER A 205 10.89 3.65 -28.08
C SER A 205 10.30 4.29 -26.82
N GLU A 206 8.98 4.54 -26.81
CA GLU A 206 8.28 5.06 -25.63
C GLU A 206 8.28 4.08 -24.45
N VAL A 207 8.39 2.75 -24.69
CA VAL A 207 8.53 1.77 -23.60
C VAL A 207 9.80 2.03 -22.80
N LYS A 208 10.94 2.29 -23.50
CA LYS A 208 12.18 2.67 -22.82
C LYS A 208 12.05 4.01 -22.09
N ARG A 209 11.42 4.99 -22.73
CA ARG A 209 11.20 6.30 -22.10
C ARG A 209 10.37 6.17 -20.81
N TYR A 210 9.32 5.36 -20.79
CA TYR A 210 8.53 5.14 -19.59
C TYR A 210 9.32 4.40 -18.50
N TYR A 211 10.13 3.41 -18.89
CA TYR A 211 11.07 2.78 -17.96
C TYR A 211 12.05 3.79 -17.34
N ASP A 212 12.63 4.68 -18.14
CA ASP A 212 13.55 5.73 -17.68
C ASP A 212 12.84 6.75 -16.76
N LEU A 213 11.54 7.01 -16.96
CA LEU A 213 10.69 7.83 -16.09
C LEU A 213 10.25 7.10 -14.80
N GLY A 214 10.60 5.83 -14.64
CA GLY A 214 10.38 5.08 -13.42
C GLY A 214 9.27 4.04 -13.47
N ALA A 215 8.60 3.84 -14.59
CA ALA A 215 7.58 2.79 -14.72
C ALA A 215 8.17 1.39 -14.48
N ARG A 216 7.48 0.58 -13.68
CA ARG A 216 7.87 -0.82 -13.39
C ARG A 216 6.78 -1.83 -13.66
N TYR A 217 5.57 -1.39 -13.97
CA TYR A 217 4.59 -2.22 -14.66
C TYR A 217 3.80 -1.43 -15.71
N MET A 218 3.20 -2.13 -16.68
CA MET A 218 2.31 -1.54 -17.67
C MET A 218 1.28 -2.56 -18.15
N SER A 219 -0.01 -2.16 -18.21
CA SER A 219 -1.08 -2.92 -18.87
C SER A 219 -1.20 -2.54 -20.35
N LEU A 220 -1.54 -3.51 -21.20
CA LEU A 220 -1.66 -3.25 -22.65
C LEU A 220 -2.91 -2.46 -23.02
N ALA A 221 -3.99 -2.61 -22.26
CA ALA A 221 -5.26 -1.94 -22.47
C ALA A 221 -5.90 -1.54 -21.14
N HIS A 222 -6.85 -0.60 -21.20
CA HIS A 222 -7.83 -0.32 -20.15
C HIS A 222 -9.24 -0.64 -20.66
N ASN A 223 -10.23 0.19 -20.39
CA ASN A 223 -11.59 0.03 -20.93
C ASN A 223 -11.62 0.48 -22.40
N GLY A 224 -11.72 -0.48 -23.30
CA GLY A 224 -11.70 -0.31 -24.75
C GLY A 224 -10.53 -1.01 -25.45
N HIS A 225 -10.81 -1.59 -26.62
CA HIS A 225 -9.77 -2.18 -27.47
C HIS A 225 -8.85 -1.10 -28.03
N ASN A 226 -7.56 -1.35 -28.06
CA ASN A 226 -6.60 -0.40 -28.62
C ASN A 226 -5.70 -1.06 -29.70
N GLN A 227 -4.62 -0.39 -30.08
CA GLN A 227 -3.68 -0.91 -31.09
C GLN A 227 -2.87 -2.13 -30.63
N PHE A 228 -2.84 -2.44 -29.33
CA PHE A 228 -2.04 -3.51 -28.76
C PHE A 228 -2.84 -4.74 -28.35
N SER A 229 -4.04 -4.53 -27.78
CA SER A 229 -4.78 -5.59 -27.10
C SER A 229 -6.28 -5.35 -27.10
N ASP A 230 -7.03 -6.45 -27.07
CA ASP A 230 -8.41 -6.43 -26.71
C ASP A 230 -8.59 -6.26 -25.21
N SER A 231 -9.62 -5.51 -24.82
CA SER A 231 -10.00 -5.23 -23.45
C SER A 231 -11.09 -6.20 -22.97
N ASN A 232 -11.19 -6.41 -21.67
CA ASN A 232 -12.28 -7.12 -21.00
C ASN A 232 -13.66 -6.53 -21.33
N THR A 233 -13.74 -5.26 -21.77
CA THR A 233 -15.01 -4.61 -22.15
C THR A 233 -15.72 -5.29 -23.31
N GLY A 234 -15.00 -6.02 -24.16
CA GLY A 234 -15.59 -6.85 -25.22
C GLY A 234 -16.51 -7.96 -24.71
N GLU A 235 -16.43 -8.35 -23.41
CA GLU A 235 -17.37 -9.30 -22.83
C GLU A 235 -18.78 -8.73 -22.68
N PHE A 236 -18.96 -7.38 -22.66
CA PHE A 236 -20.26 -6.76 -22.55
C PHE A 236 -21.03 -6.68 -23.87
N ASP A 237 -20.32 -6.59 -24.99
CA ASP A 237 -20.93 -6.38 -26.31
C ASP A 237 -20.50 -7.40 -27.39
N GLY A 238 -19.62 -8.34 -27.02
CA GLY A 238 -19.08 -9.35 -27.93
C GLY A 238 -18.05 -8.81 -28.93
N SER A 239 -17.57 -7.56 -28.73
CA SER A 239 -16.61 -6.97 -29.65
C SER A 239 -15.19 -7.49 -29.41
N THR A 240 -14.43 -7.58 -30.50
CA THR A 240 -12.98 -7.82 -30.47
C THR A 240 -12.33 -7.04 -31.61
N LYS A 241 -11.05 -6.70 -31.46
CA LYS A 241 -10.28 -6.05 -32.51
C LYS A 241 -9.18 -6.96 -33.06
N HIS A 242 -8.55 -7.73 -32.18
CA HIS A 242 -7.39 -8.57 -32.50
C HIS A 242 -7.62 -10.05 -32.21
N ASN A 243 -8.74 -10.38 -31.55
CA ASN A 243 -8.97 -11.69 -30.95
C ASN A 243 -7.80 -12.08 -30.01
N GLY A 244 -7.45 -11.13 -29.13
CA GLY A 244 -6.33 -11.23 -28.21
C GLY A 244 -5.36 -10.03 -28.30
N ILE A 245 -4.07 -10.28 -28.46
CA ILE A 245 -3.05 -9.25 -28.64
C ILE A 245 -2.64 -9.12 -30.11
N SER A 246 -2.36 -7.87 -30.54
CA SER A 246 -1.83 -7.61 -31.89
C SER A 246 -0.34 -7.98 -32.01
N GLU A 247 0.20 -8.03 -33.24
CA GLU A 247 1.65 -8.16 -33.44
C GLU A 247 2.42 -6.97 -32.83
N LEU A 248 1.84 -5.77 -32.83
CA LEU A 248 2.43 -4.62 -32.17
C LEU A 248 2.42 -4.79 -30.63
N GLY A 249 1.33 -5.36 -30.08
CA GLY A 249 1.24 -5.72 -28.67
C GLY A 249 2.31 -6.72 -28.23
N LYS A 250 2.60 -7.73 -29.04
CA LYS A 250 3.71 -8.69 -28.79
C LYS A 250 5.06 -7.96 -28.70
N ARG A 251 5.32 -7.03 -29.63
CA ARG A 251 6.56 -6.24 -29.63
C ARG A 251 6.67 -5.32 -28.42
N VAL A 252 5.56 -4.79 -27.91
CA VAL A 252 5.53 -4.03 -26.63
C VAL A 252 5.90 -4.95 -25.47
N ILE A 253 5.35 -6.17 -25.40
CA ILE A 253 5.70 -7.16 -24.36
C ILE A 253 7.20 -7.52 -24.44
N ASP A 254 7.74 -7.74 -25.64
CA ASP A 254 9.18 -8.00 -25.83
C ASP A 254 10.03 -6.84 -25.29
N SER A 255 9.62 -5.59 -25.56
CA SER A 255 10.30 -4.39 -25.06
C SER A 255 10.17 -4.28 -23.54
N MET A 256 9.01 -4.57 -22.97
CA MET A 256 8.80 -4.59 -21.51
C MET A 256 9.71 -5.63 -20.84
N ASN A 257 9.77 -6.85 -21.37
CA ASN A 257 10.66 -7.88 -20.85
C ASN A 257 12.14 -7.49 -20.98
N TYR A 258 12.53 -6.82 -22.07
CA TYR A 258 13.89 -6.36 -22.28
C TYR A 258 14.32 -5.26 -21.30
N TYR A 259 13.44 -4.31 -20.97
CA TYR A 259 13.76 -3.22 -20.04
C TYR A 259 13.48 -3.56 -18.56
N GLY A 260 12.73 -4.61 -18.25
CA GLY A 260 12.39 -4.96 -16.87
C GLY A 260 11.12 -4.27 -16.37
N ILE A 261 10.10 -4.13 -17.23
CA ILE A 261 8.76 -3.68 -16.87
C ILE A 261 7.87 -4.93 -16.75
N MET A 262 7.21 -5.10 -15.60
CA MET A 262 6.22 -6.17 -15.39
C MET A 262 5.04 -6.00 -16.33
N VAL A 263 4.62 -7.06 -17.03
CA VAL A 263 3.40 -7.02 -17.85
C VAL A 263 2.19 -7.24 -16.96
N ASP A 264 1.28 -6.25 -16.98
CA ASP A 264 0.06 -6.27 -16.19
C ASP A 264 -1.12 -6.81 -17.00
N LEU A 265 -1.86 -7.72 -16.38
CA LEU A 265 -3.00 -8.44 -16.95
C LEU A 265 -4.35 -7.85 -16.53
N SER A 266 -4.36 -6.83 -15.69
CA SER A 266 -5.60 -6.13 -15.36
C SER A 266 -6.12 -5.37 -16.56
N HIS A 267 -7.40 -5.49 -16.88
CA HIS A 267 -8.14 -4.93 -18.02
C HIS A 267 -8.08 -5.67 -19.37
N PRO A 268 -6.98 -6.26 -19.86
CA PRO A 268 -7.02 -7.09 -21.08
C PRO A 268 -8.10 -8.18 -21.05
N SER A 269 -8.62 -8.57 -22.23
CA SER A 269 -9.57 -9.67 -22.36
C SER A 269 -8.96 -11.00 -21.94
N LYS A 270 -9.79 -12.00 -21.63
CA LYS A 270 -9.30 -13.35 -21.28
C LYS A 270 -8.36 -13.91 -22.34
N GLU A 271 -8.68 -13.74 -23.63
CA GLU A 271 -7.83 -14.21 -24.72
C GLU A 271 -6.52 -13.41 -24.81
N SER A 272 -6.57 -12.08 -24.57
CA SER A 272 -5.36 -11.26 -24.46
C SER A 272 -4.47 -11.71 -23.31
N ILE A 273 -5.03 -12.03 -22.14
CA ILE A 273 -4.31 -12.58 -20.99
C ILE A 273 -3.61 -13.89 -21.36
N ARG A 274 -4.34 -14.83 -21.98
CA ARG A 274 -3.79 -16.13 -22.39
C ARG A 274 -2.59 -15.96 -23.34
N GLN A 275 -2.76 -15.12 -24.38
CA GLN A 275 -1.70 -14.86 -25.37
C GLN A 275 -0.52 -14.10 -24.75
N THR A 276 -0.76 -13.15 -23.85
CA THR A 276 0.28 -12.40 -23.14
C THR A 276 1.14 -13.32 -22.28
N ILE A 277 0.51 -14.22 -21.51
CA ILE A 277 1.22 -15.20 -20.66
C ILE A 277 2.06 -16.15 -21.51
N ALA A 278 1.51 -16.61 -22.64
CA ALA A 278 2.23 -17.49 -23.57
C ALA A 278 3.44 -16.77 -24.21
N HIS A 279 3.32 -15.47 -24.51
CA HIS A 279 4.36 -14.70 -25.21
C HIS A 279 5.44 -14.14 -24.28
N SER A 280 5.06 -13.65 -23.09
CA SER A 280 6.01 -13.06 -22.14
C SER A 280 7.12 -14.02 -21.74
N LYS A 281 8.35 -13.54 -21.70
CA LYS A 281 9.53 -14.30 -21.21
C LYS A 281 9.70 -14.21 -19.69
N ALA A 282 9.04 -13.25 -19.06
CA ALA A 282 9.09 -12.98 -17.63
C ALA A 282 7.76 -13.33 -16.95
N PRO A 283 7.73 -13.50 -15.63
CA PRO A 283 6.48 -13.55 -14.87
C PRO A 283 5.63 -12.30 -15.09
N VAL A 284 4.32 -12.41 -14.80
CA VAL A 284 3.32 -11.37 -15.03
C VAL A 284 2.62 -11.00 -13.75
N ILE A 285 1.92 -9.85 -13.74
CA ILE A 285 1.07 -9.46 -12.62
C ILE A 285 -0.36 -9.22 -13.09
N ALA A 286 -1.33 -9.32 -12.17
CA ALA A 286 -2.60 -8.62 -12.30
C ALA A 286 -2.59 -7.56 -11.20
N SER A 287 -2.39 -6.30 -11.55
CA SER A 287 -2.13 -5.21 -10.60
C SER A 287 -3.32 -4.87 -9.71
N HIS A 288 -4.56 -5.12 -10.18
CA HIS A 288 -5.79 -4.85 -9.46
C HIS A 288 -6.96 -5.69 -10.03
N SER A 289 -7.06 -6.97 -9.64
CA SER A 289 -8.12 -7.88 -10.08
C SER A 289 -8.49 -8.84 -8.96
N SER A 290 -9.78 -9.25 -8.89
CA SER A 290 -10.30 -10.15 -7.87
C SER A 290 -10.72 -11.50 -8.48
N ALA A 291 -11.32 -12.41 -7.69
CA ALA A 291 -11.73 -13.72 -8.14
C ALA A 291 -13.16 -13.69 -8.73
N ARG A 292 -13.32 -14.11 -9.98
CA ARG A 292 -14.63 -14.14 -10.68
C ARG A 292 -15.60 -15.12 -10.04
N ALA A 293 -15.11 -16.17 -9.42
CA ALA A 293 -15.94 -17.15 -8.72
C ALA A 293 -16.75 -16.56 -7.54
N LEU A 294 -16.26 -15.45 -6.92
CA LEU A 294 -16.93 -14.78 -5.83
C LEU A 294 -17.81 -13.60 -6.31
N SER A 295 -17.40 -12.94 -7.39
CA SER A 295 -18.16 -11.83 -7.98
C SER A 295 -18.02 -11.88 -9.50
N ASP A 296 -19.07 -12.31 -10.21
CA ASP A 296 -19.03 -12.45 -11.66
C ASP A 296 -19.03 -11.09 -12.36
N HIS A 297 -17.81 -10.67 -12.66
CA HIS A 297 -17.54 -9.43 -13.38
C HIS A 297 -16.35 -9.64 -14.34
N PRO A 298 -16.36 -9.09 -15.58
CA PRO A 298 -15.28 -9.29 -16.58
C PRO A 298 -13.90 -8.77 -16.12
N ARG A 299 -13.85 -7.91 -15.11
CA ARG A 299 -12.59 -7.42 -14.52
C ARG A 299 -11.95 -8.44 -13.56
N ASN A 300 -12.71 -9.42 -13.09
CA ASN A 300 -12.24 -10.47 -12.21
C ASN A 300 -11.71 -11.65 -13.02
N LEU A 301 -10.73 -12.33 -12.44
CA LEU A 301 -10.06 -13.47 -13.04
C LEU A 301 -10.83 -14.77 -12.72
N ASP A 302 -11.11 -15.57 -13.72
CA ASP A 302 -11.66 -16.91 -13.53
C ASP A 302 -10.57 -17.91 -13.09
N ASP A 303 -10.98 -19.09 -12.71
CA ASP A 303 -10.10 -20.13 -12.17
C ASP A 303 -8.99 -20.54 -13.15
N GLU A 304 -9.28 -20.55 -14.44
CA GLU A 304 -8.31 -20.90 -15.48
C GLU A 304 -7.25 -19.80 -15.63
N GLN A 305 -7.65 -18.53 -15.58
CA GLN A 305 -6.73 -17.39 -15.60
C GLN A 305 -5.83 -17.37 -14.36
N LEU A 306 -6.39 -17.69 -13.18
CA LEU A 306 -5.61 -17.81 -11.95
C LEU A 306 -4.53 -18.89 -12.05
N GLU A 307 -4.85 -20.08 -12.59
CA GLU A 307 -3.86 -21.15 -12.79
C GLU A 307 -2.79 -20.74 -13.83
N TRP A 308 -3.14 -20.06 -14.92
CA TRP A 308 -2.14 -19.58 -15.90
C TRP A 308 -1.16 -18.59 -15.26
N ILE A 309 -1.65 -17.69 -14.37
CA ILE A 309 -0.79 -16.72 -13.66
C ILE A 309 0.17 -17.46 -12.73
N LYS A 310 -0.32 -18.44 -11.96
CA LYS A 310 0.51 -19.29 -11.10
C LYS A 310 1.58 -20.04 -11.89
N GLU A 311 1.21 -20.73 -12.99
CA GLU A 311 2.14 -21.47 -13.83
C GLU A 311 3.23 -20.57 -14.42
N LYS A 312 2.89 -19.30 -14.69
CA LYS A 312 3.85 -18.29 -15.15
C LYS A 312 4.74 -17.72 -14.02
N GLY A 313 4.51 -18.10 -12.76
CA GLY A 313 5.21 -17.55 -11.60
C GLY A 313 4.72 -16.16 -11.18
N GLY A 314 3.57 -15.73 -11.69
CA GLY A 314 3.02 -14.39 -11.47
C GLY A 314 2.35 -14.18 -10.11
N VAL A 315 1.68 -13.02 -9.95
CA VAL A 315 0.94 -12.64 -8.75
C VAL A 315 -0.34 -11.87 -9.12
N VAL A 316 -1.41 -12.11 -8.36
CA VAL A 316 -2.68 -11.39 -8.44
C VAL A 316 -2.77 -10.45 -7.24
N GLN A 317 -2.82 -9.15 -7.49
CA GLN A 317 -3.11 -8.16 -6.47
C GLN A 317 -4.63 -8.01 -6.37
N THR A 318 -5.19 -8.57 -5.31
CA THR A 318 -6.63 -8.55 -5.05
C THR A 318 -7.10 -7.12 -4.87
N VAL A 319 -8.10 -6.69 -5.63
CA VAL A 319 -8.56 -5.30 -5.64
C VAL A 319 -9.73 -5.08 -4.68
N ALA A 320 -9.67 -4.00 -3.89
CA ALA A 320 -10.71 -3.58 -2.96
C ALA A 320 -11.76 -2.64 -3.61
N LEU A 321 -12.19 -2.93 -4.83
CA LEU A 321 -13.25 -2.19 -5.50
C LEU A 321 -14.60 -2.90 -5.25
N ALA A 322 -15.53 -2.22 -4.59
CA ALA A 322 -16.76 -2.82 -4.07
C ALA A 322 -17.57 -3.63 -5.11
N LEU A 323 -17.67 -3.13 -6.36
CA LEU A 323 -18.36 -3.83 -7.46
C LEU A 323 -17.68 -5.15 -7.83
N PHE A 324 -16.33 -5.21 -7.75
CA PHE A 324 -15.55 -6.41 -8.11
C PHE A 324 -15.46 -7.38 -6.94
N VAL A 325 -15.58 -6.87 -5.71
CA VAL A 325 -15.55 -7.69 -4.49
C VAL A 325 -16.90 -8.40 -4.28
N ASN A 326 -18.01 -7.67 -4.30
CA ASN A 326 -19.33 -8.27 -4.14
C ASN A 326 -20.39 -7.42 -4.85
N LYS A 327 -20.62 -7.74 -6.12
CA LYS A 327 -21.54 -7.02 -7.00
C LYS A 327 -22.94 -6.91 -6.41
N GLU A 328 -23.51 -8.02 -5.92
CA GLU A 328 -24.87 -8.04 -5.40
C GLU A 328 -25.02 -7.14 -4.15
N LYS A 329 -24.08 -7.25 -3.20
CA LYS A 329 -24.05 -6.43 -1.98
C LYS A 329 -23.85 -4.95 -2.31
N HIS A 330 -22.95 -4.66 -3.28
CA HIS A 330 -22.71 -3.31 -3.78
C HIS A 330 -23.95 -2.68 -4.40
N GLU A 331 -24.61 -3.36 -5.35
CA GLU A 331 -25.78 -2.86 -6.04
C GLU A 331 -26.95 -2.61 -5.08
N LYS A 332 -27.18 -3.52 -4.12
CA LYS A 332 -28.21 -3.34 -3.07
C LYS A 332 -27.92 -2.12 -2.19
N TYR A 333 -26.68 -1.97 -1.72
CA TYR A 333 -26.29 -0.82 -0.90
C TYR A 333 -26.43 0.47 -1.68
N LYS A 334 -25.93 0.52 -2.92
CA LYS A 334 -25.99 1.68 -3.82
C LYS A 334 -27.43 2.12 -4.06
N ALA A 335 -28.32 1.20 -4.41
CA ALA A 335 -29.73 1.51 -4.63
C ALA A 335 -30.39 2.08 -3.35
N ALA A 336 -30.09 1.50 -2.19
CA ALA A 336 -30.63 1.98 -0.92
C ALA A 336 -30.02 3.34 -0.51
N TRP A 337 -28.75 3.60 -0.81
CA TRP A 337 -28.10 4.89 -0.59
C TRP A 337 -28.65 5.98 -1.53
N GLU A 338 -28.88 5.65 -2.81
CA GLU A 338 -29.46 6.57 -3.79
C GLU A 338 -30.90 6.98 -3.41
N ALA A 339 -31.64 6.10 -2.74
CA ALA A 339 -33.00 6.35 -2.25
C ALA A 339 -33.08 7.23 -1.00
N LEU A 340 -31.95 7.55 -0.33
CA LEU A 340 -31.94 8.49 0.79
C LEU A 340 -32.23 9.92 0.31
N GLU A 341 -33.18 10.59 0.97
CA GLU A 341 -33.51 12.00 0.71
C GLU A 341 -32.34 12.93 1.07
N ASP A 342 -31.73 12.70 2.23
CA ASP A 342 -30.54 13.45 2.71
C ASP A 342 -29.37 12.49 2.94
N LYS A 343 -28.37 12.58 2.05
CA LYS A 343 -27.14 11.80 2.10
C LYS A 343 -26.12 12.32 3.12
N THR A 344 -26.42 13.44 3.81
CA THR A 344 -25.59 14.01 4.89
C THR A 344 -26.13 13.66 6.27
N ASP A 345 -27.34 13.10 6.37
CA ASP A 345 -27.91 12.61 7.63
C ASP A 345 -27.16 11.37 8.12
N THR A 346 -26.32 11.56 9.10
CA THR A 346 -25.50 10.50 9.70
C THR A 346 -26.31 9.38 10.34
N LEU A 347 -27.47 9.69 10.96
CA LEU A 347 -28.34 8.69 11.58
C LEU A 347 -29.04 7.83 10.53
N ALA A 348 -29.50 8.46 9.43
CA ALA A 348 -30.06 7.73 8.29
C ALA A 348 -29.03 6.83 7.63
N LEU A 349 -27.79 7.32 7.47
CA LEU A 349 -26.67 6.54 6.93
C LEU A 349 -26.30 5.34 7.83
N GLU A 350 -26.24 5.53 9.15
CA GLU A 350 -25.99 4.43 10.09
C GLU A 350 -27.11 3.39 10.07
N ALA A 351 -28.37 3.84 10.04
CA ALA A 351 -29.52 2.94 9.92
C ALA A 351 -29.50 2.16 8.58
N LEU A 352 -29.13 2.83 7.49
CA LEU A 352 -28.94 2.21 6.19
C LEU A 352 -27.87 1.11 6.24
N LYS A 353 -26.67 1.42 6.73
CA LYS A 353 -25.56 0.45 6.85
C LYS A 353 -25.94 -0.76 7.69
N LYS A 354 -26.74 -0.54 8.74
CA LYS A 354 -27.23 -1.64 9.58
C LYS A 354 -28.23 -2.53 8.85
N LYS A 355 -29.11 -1.95 8.02
CA LYS A 355 -30.17 -2.67 7.28
C LYS A 355 -29.63 -3.30 5.99
N THR A 356 -28.80 -2.59 5.29
CA THR A 356 -28.20 -2.96 4.00
C THR A 356 -26.71 -2.66 4.09
N PRO A 357 -25.88 -3.58 4.64
CA PRO A 357 -24.46 -3.32 4.84
C PRO A 357 -23.74 -3.12 3.50
N PRO A 358 -22.82 -2.15 3.42
CA PRO A 358 -21.94 -1.99 2.26
C PRO A 358 -20.96 -3.16 2.15
N VAL A 359 -20.31 -3.29 1.01
CA VAL A 359 -19.14 -4.18 0.86
C VAL A 359 -18.05 -3.71 1.81
N ASP A 360 -17.46 -4.65 2.54
CA ASP A 360 -16.52 -4.35 3.60
C ASP A 360 -15.20 -5.13 3.45
N ILE A 361 -14.29 -4.86 4.37
CA ILE A 361 -12.95 -5.47 4.39
C ILE A 361 -13.00 -6.99 4.55
N SER A 362 -14.03 -7.56 5.17
CA SER A 362 -14.21 -9.00 5.27
C SER A 362 -14.52 -9.60 3.90
N ASP A 363 -15.46 -9.01 3.15
CA ASP A 363 -15.73 -9.42 1.76
C ASP A 363 -14.46 -9.35 0.89
N PHE A 364 -13.64 -8.30 1.08
CA PHE A 364 -12.38 -8.14 0.35
C PHE A 364 -11.40 -9.28 0.66
N VAL A 365 -11.20 -9.61 1.94
CA VAL A 365 -10.27 -10.68 2.32
C VAL A 365 -10.78 -12.07 1.93
N ASP A 366 -12.09 -12.26 1.70
CA ASP A 366 -12.63 -13.50 1.12
C ASP A 366 -12.02 -13.81 -0.25
N HIS A 367 -11.75 -12.77 -1.08
CA HIS A 367 -11.04 -12.93 -2.36
C HIS A 367 -9.57 -13.32 -2.16
N ILE A 368 -8.89 -12.78 -1.15
CA ILE A 368 -7.52 -13.19 -0.80
C ILE A 368 -7.51 -14.66 -0.38
N ASP A 369 -8.46 -15.08 0.47
CA ASP A 369 -8.61 -16.48 0.89
C ASP A 369 -8.87 -17.39 -0.32
N TYR A 370 -9.78 -16.99 -1.22
CA TYR A 370 -10.09 -17.75 -2.42
C TYR A 370 -8.87 -17.94 -3.31
N ILE A 371 -8.18 -16.86 -3.67
CA ILE A 371 -7.01 -16.88 -4.56
C ILE A 371 -5.88 -17.69 -3.90
N LYS A 372 -5.60 -17.47 -2.60
CA LYS A 372 -4.63 -18.26 -1.84
C LYS A 372 -4.94 -19.76 -1.88
N ASN A 373 -6.19 -20.12 -1.66
CA ASN A 373 -6.60 -21.54 -1.63
C ASN A 373 -6.56 -22.18 -3.02
N LYS A 374 -6.79 -21.39 -4.08
CA LYS A 374 -6.77 -21.85 -5.48
C LYS A 374 -5.36 -22.00 -6.03
N ILE A 375 -4.52 -20.97 -5.89
CA ILE A 375 -3.22 -20.92 -6.56
C ILE A 375 -2.02 -20.81 -5.60
N GLY A 376 -2.26 -20.70 -4.31
CA GLY A 376 -1.21 -20.67 -3.28
C GLY A 376 -0.85 -19.28 -2.80
N ILE A 377 -0.26 -19.24 -1.59
CA ILE A 377 0.11 -18.01 -0.89
C ILE A 377 1.14 -17.15 -1.63
N ASP A 378 1.95 -17.73 -2.51
CA ASP A 378 3.02 -17.05 -3.24
C ASP A 378 2.50 -16.24 -4.46
N HIS A 379 1.20 -16.34 -4.76
CA HIS A 379 0.58 -15.76 -5.94
C HIS A 379 -0.54 -14.76 -5.64
N VAL A 380 -0.68 -14.31 -4.41
CA VAL A 380 -1.72 -13.36 -3.98
C VAL A 380 -1.12 -12.15 -3.30
N GLY A 381 -1.70 -10.97 -3.54
CA GLY A 381 -1.33 -9.70 -2.94
C GLY A 381 -2.52 -8.76 -2.78
N ILE A 382 -2.27 -7.48 -2.61
CA ILE A 382 -3.23 -6.44 -2.23
C ILE A 382 -3.15 -5.25 -3.19
N SER A 383 -4.33 -4.73 -3.54
CA SER A 383 -4.53 -3.48 -4.26
C SER A 383 -5.78 -2.77 -3.73
N SER A 384 -5.71 -1.45 -3.55
CA SER A 384 -6.87 -0.67 -3.14
C SER A 384 -7.71 -0.16 -4.29
N ASP A 385 -7.06 0.23 -5.38
CA ASP A 385 -7.63 1.05 -6.46
C ASP A 385 -8.12 2.43 -5.94
N PHE A 386 -7.38 3.00 -4.97
CA PHE A 386 -7.70 4.32 -4.40
C PHE A 386 -7.63 5.41 -5.47
N ASP A 387 -8.57 6.35 -5.38
CA ASP A 387 -8.80 7.44 -6.34
C ASP A 387 -9.14 6.97 -7.78
N GLY A 388 -9.15 5.63 -8.05
CA GLY A 388 -9.62 4.99 -9.28
C GLY A 388 -11.03 4.40 -9.20
N GLY A 389 -11.61 4.40 -8.01
CA GLY A 389 -12.96 3.86 -7.76
C GLY A 389 -13.01 2.82 -6.65
N GLY A 390 -11.86 2.47 -6.10
CA GLY A 390 -11.71 1.50 -5.04
C GLY A 390 -12.03 2.02 -3.64
N GLY A 391 -11.78 1.16 -2.68
CA GLY A 391 -12.13 1.34 -1.28
C GLY A 391 -13.42 0.65 -0.88
N VAL A 392 -13.37 -0.01 0.28
CA VAL A 392 -14.51 -0.71 0.90
C VAL A 392 -14.70 -0.24 2.33
N GLU A 393 -15.83 -0.56 2.96
CA GLU A 393 -16.05 -0.21 4.37
C GLU A 393 -14.98 -0.88 5.24
N GLY A 394 -14.27 -0.07 6.04
CA GLY A 394 -13.14 -0.49 6.85
C GLY A 394 -11.77 -0.34 6.17
N TRP A 395 -11.73 -0.06 4.87
CA TRP A 395 -10.53 0.37 4.13
C TRP A 395 -10.93 1.33 3.00
N LYS A 396 -11.34 2.54 3.40
CA LYS A 396 -11.85 3.57 2.49
C LYS A 396 -10.77 4.46 1.91
N ASP A 397 -9.67 4.58 2.63
CA ASP A 397 -8.50 5.35 2.21
C ASP A 397 -7.23 4.80 2.89
N ALA A 398 -6.09 5.33 2.50
CA ALA A 398 -4.79 4.86 2.99
C ALA A 398 -4.61 4.99 4.51
N SER A 399 -5.40 5.81 5.23
CA SER A 399 -5.32 5.92 6.69
C SER A 399 -5.90 4.71 7.43
N GLU A 400 -6.69 3.88 6.75
CA GLU A 400 -7.31 2.66 7.28
C GLU A 400 -6.53 1.37 6.93
N THR A 401 -5.36 1.47 6.31
CA THR A 401 -4.54 0.34 5.82
C THR A 401 -4.25 -0.72 6.90
N PHE A 402 -4.08 -0.30 8.15
CA PHE A 402 -3.93 -1.22 9.29
C PHE A 402 -5.07 -2.25 9.40
N ASN A 403 -6.29 -1.88 9.02
CA ASN A 403 -7.45 -2.75 9.17
C ASN A 403 -7.35 -4.02 8.29
N VAL A 404 -6.68 -3.95 7.14
CA VAL A 404 -6.40 -5.12 6.29
C VAL A 404 -5.51 -6.12 7.04
N THR A 405 -4.43 -5.64 7.66
CA THR A 405 -3.57 -6.51 8.48
C THR A 405 -4.34 -7.11 9.65
N LEU A 406 -5.19 -6.32 10.31
CA LEU A 406 -6.02 -6.79 11.42
C LEU A 406 -6.96 -7.91 10.97
N GLU A 407 -7.61 -7.76 9.81
CA GLU A 407 -8.51 -8.79 9.28
C GLU A 407 -7.75 -10.07 8.91
N LEU A 408 -6.59 -9.97 8.28
CA LEU A 408 -5.73 -11.13 8.00
C LEU A 408 -5.32 -11.85 9.29
N VAL A 409 -4.96 -11.12 10.35
CA VAL A 409 -4.62 -11.69 11.66
C VAL A 409 -5.82 -12.37 12.32
N LYS A 410 -7.04 -11.81 12.22
CA LYS A 410 -8.29 -12.44 12.67
C LYS A 410 -8.55 -13.77 12.00
N ARG A 411 -8.24 -13.87 10.68
CA ARG A 411 -8.38 -15.11 9.90
C ARG A 411 -7.25 -16.12 10.14
N GLY A 412 -6.28 -15.80 11.01
CA GLY A 412 -5.23 -16.72 11.43
C GLY A 412 -4.01 -16.75 10.50
N TYR A 413 -3.87 -15.79 9.57
CA TYR A 413 -2.66 -15.69 8.78
C TYR A 413 -1.43 -15.49 9.65
N THR A 414 -0.34 -16.16 9.29
CA THR A 414 0.96 -15.96 9.93
C THR A 414 1.59 -14.65 9.52
N LYS A 415 2.56 -14.16 10.30
CA LYS A 415 3.30 -12.93 9.94
C LYS A 415 4.06 -13.06 8.62
N GLU A 416 4.51 -14.27 8.29
CA GLU A 416 5.19 -14.60 7.04
C GLU A 416 4.22 -14.54 5.85
N GLU A 417 3.02 -15.11 5.97
CA GLU A 417 1.98 -15.02 4.94
C GLU A 417 1.54 -13.55 4.73
N ILE A 418 1.34 -12.79 5.82
CA ILE A 418 0.98 -11.37 5.74
C ILE A 418 2.07 -10.56 5.03
N ALA A 419 3.35 -10.84 5.31
CA ALA A 419 4.45 -10.17 4.63
C ALA A 419 4.51 -10.52 3.12
N LYS A 420 4.19 -11.77 2.75
CA LYS A 420 4.07 -12.17 1.33
C LYS A 420 2.94 -11.42 0.63
N ILE A 421 1.75 -11.38 1.24
CA ILE A 421 0.54 -10.74 0.69
C ILE A 421 0.77 -9.23 0.51
N TRP A 422 1.32 -8.54 1.51
CA TRP A 422 1.52 -7.08 1.42
C TRP A 422 2.54 -6.67 0.37
N SER A 423 3.67 -7.36 0.25
CA SER A 423 4.72 -6.91 -0.65
C SER A 423 5.61 -8.03 -1.21
N GLY A 424 5.82 -9.09 -0.42
CA GLY A 424 6.84 -10.10 -0.72
C GLY A 424 6.63 -10.75 -2.09
N ASN A 425 5.38 -11.06 -2.44
CA ASN A 425 5.05 -11.72 -3.70
C ASN A 425 5.24 -10.81 -4.91
N LEU A 426 4.79 -9.55 -4.84
CA LEU A 426 4.99 -8.59 -5.92
C LEU A 426 6.48 -8.28 -6.14
N LEU A 427 7.21 -8.05 -5.04
CA LEU A 427 8.64 -7.73 -5.13
C LEU A 427 9.45 -8.94 -5.63
N ARG A 428 9.03 -10.18 -5.36
CA ARG A 428 9.60 -11.37 -6.00
C ARG A 428 9.42 -11.31 -7.51
N VAL A 429 8.21 -11.01 -7.99
CA VAL A 429 7.95 -10.90 -9.43
C VAL A 429 8.79 -9.78 -10.06
N LEU A 430 8.91 -8.62 -9.40
CA LEU A 430 9.76 -7.53 -9.86
C LEU A 430 11.23 -7.98 -9.99
N ASP A 431 11.79 -8.63 -8.96
CA ASP A 431 13.17 -9.14 -8.97
C ASP A 431 13.38 -10.15 -10.13
N GLU A 432 12.41 -11.05 -10.37
CA GLU A 432 12.47 -12.05 -11.44
C GLU A 432 12.38 -11.40 -12.84
N VAL A 433 11.55 -10.36 -13.01
CA VAL A 433 11.44 -9.58 -14.26
C VAL A 433 12.74 -8.81 -14.53
N GLU A 434 13.35 -8.20 -13.54
CA GLU A 434 14.66 -7.55 -13.65
C GLU A 434 15.76 -8.56 -14.02
N ALA A 435 15.72 -9.77 -13.46
CA ALA A 435 16.68 -10.82 -13.80
C ALA A 435 16.52 -11.30 -15.25
N VAL A 436 15.30 -11.45 -15.77
CA VAL A 436 15.02 -11.77 -17.17
C VAL A 436 15.52 -10.65 -18.08
N ALA A 437 15.27 -9.39 -17.72
CA ALA A 437 15.77 -8.25 -18.50
C ALA A 437 17.29 -8.24 -18.60
N ALA A 438 18.00 -8.49 -17.49
CA ALA A 438 19.47 -8.57 -17.49
C ALA A 438 19.98 -9.69 -18.41
N GLN A 439 19.30 -10.85 -18.44
CA GLN A 439 19.66 -11.96 -19.36
C GLN A 439 19.43 -11.58 -20.83
N LEU A 440 18.31 -10.91 -21.14
CA LEU A 440 17.98 -10.48 -22.50
C LEU A 440 18.92 -9.40 -23.03
N GLN A 441 19.45 -8.55 -22.15
CA GLN A 441 20.39 -7.49 -22.50
C GLN A 441 21.83 -8.01 -22.66
N ALA A 442 22.16 -9.15 -22.06
CA ALA A 442 23.47 -9.77 -22.15
C ALA A 442 23.67 -10.61 -23.43
N ASN A 443 22.58 -10.98 -24.14
CA ASN A 443 22.57 -11.74 -25.37
C ASN A 443 22.41 -10.86 -26.62
#